data_d08f6c539d7d9675993f996838af668f
#
_entry.id   d08f6c539d7d9675993f996838af668f
#
_cell.length_a   1.000
_cell.length_b   1.000
_cell.length_c   1.000
_cell.angle_alpha   90.00
_cell.angle_beta   90.00
_cell.angle_gamma   90.00
#
_symmetry.space_group_name_H-M   'P 1'
#
loop_
_entity.id
_entity.type
_entity.pdbx_description
1 polymer ?
#
loop_
_entity_poly.entity_id
_entity_poly.type
_entity_poly.pdbx_seq_one_letter_code
_entity_poly.pdbx_strand_id
1 'polypeptide(L)'
;MSEDVCEIVKSMDKESLDTQLALQCAPFISGLRMSNLLTVKKDQYADLVRIAKKSDWNIKVLAVNKTGRQLWQITVTVLVYHEKALMEYLSSPEVCELLINMGYDSYAVGSHDLKMLIDTFAHRYSSYRKGECKFPDEMGVFLGYPIEDVEGYIDNGGKNCLYTSYWKVYSNPEEKFRLFNNYEKAKENIIKYLAMGYNMPEVIALYA
;
A
#
# COMPACT_ATOMS: atom_id res chain seq x y z
N MET A 1 -13.80 11.99 5.89
CA MET A 1 -14.45 11.30 7.05
C MET A 1 -15.52 12.18 7.66
N SER A 2 -16.66 11.60 8.08
CA SER A 2 -17.72 12.27 8.84
C SER A 2 -17.26 12.66 10.25
N GLU A 3 -17.94 13.65 10.87
CA GLU A 3 -17.60 14.09 12.23
C GLU A 3 -17.68 12.96 13.25
N ASP A 4 -18.73 12.14 13.17
CA ASP A 4 -18.92 10.98 14.07
C ASP A 4 -17.75 9.99 13.99
N VAL A 5 -17.25 9.70 12.78
CA VAL A 5 -16.12 8.80 12.60
C VAL A 5 -14.82 9.43 13.09
N CYS A 6 -14.67 10.75 12.95
CA CYS A 6 -13.52 11.45 13.52
C CYS A 6 -13.48 11.33 15.06
N GLU A 7 -14.62 11.40 15.74
CA GLU A 7 -14.69 11.19 17.20
C GLU A 7 -14.33 9.74 17.58
N ILE A 8 -14.85 8.75 16.83
CA ILE A 8 -14.47 7.35 17.03
C ILE A 8 -12.95 7.18 16.93
N VAL A 9 -12.32 7.72 15.87
CA VAL A 9 -10.87 7.61 15.65
C VAL A 9 -10.07 8.28 16.77
N LYS A 10 -10.56 9.35 17.37
CA LYS A 10 -9.90 10.00 18.52
C LYS A 10 -9.86 9.08 19.74
N SER A 11 -10.87 8.25 19.94
CA SER A 11 -10.97 7.31 21.08
C SER A 11 -10.25 5.97 20.84
N MET A 12 -9.88 5.66 19.59
CA MET A 12 -9.20 4.41 19.26
C MET A 12 -7.73 4.41 19.71
N ASP A 13 -7.24 3.24 20.11
CA ASP A 13 -5.81 3.02 20.31
C ASP A 13 -5.06 3.03 18.97
N LYS A 14 -4.39 4.15 18.68
CA LYS A 14 -3.65 4.36 17.43
C LYS A 14 -2.44 3.43 17.26
N GLU A 15 -1.99 2.83 18.34
CA GLU A 15 -0.87 1.90 18.35
C GLU A 15 -1.31 0.45 18.07
N SER A 16 -2.60 0.14 18.17
CA SER A 16 -3.11 -1.18 17.86
C SER A 16 -3.01 -1.49 16.36
N LEU A 17 -2.73 -2.76 16.03
CA LEU A 17 -2.65 -3.22 14.64
C LEU A 17 -3.97 -3.03 13.91
N ASP A 18 -5.11 -3.30 14.57
CA ASP A 18 -6.44 -3.16 13.98
C ASP A 18 -6.72 -1.72 13.57
N THR A 19 -6.39 -0.75 14.42
CA THR A 19 -6.53 0.68 14.11
C THR A 19 -5.63 1.09 12.96
N GLN A 20 -4.38 0.64 12.94
CA GLN A 20 -3.44 0.94 11.86
C GLN A 20 -3.94 0.36 10.52
N LEU A 21 -4.44 -0.86 10.50
CA LEU A 21 -5.03 -1.49 9.32
C LEU A 21 -6.27 -0.72 8.84
N ALA A 22 -7.16 -0.32 9.75
CA ALA A 22 -8.35 0.47 9.40
C ALA A 22 -8.00 1.83 8.79
N LEU A 23 -7.01 2.52 9.34
CA LEU A 23 -6.66 3.87 8.90
C LEU A 23 -5.82 3.88 7.61
N GLN A 24 -4.95 2.89 7.41
CA GLN A 24 -3.98 2.88 6.33
C GLN A 24 -4.32 1.90 5.21
N CYS A 25 -4.99 0.78 5.51
CA CYS A 25 -5.22 -0.30 4.55
C CYS A 25 -6.70 -0.47 4.16
N ALA A 26 -7.60 0.39 4.58
CA ALA A 26 -9.03 0.25 4.29
C ALA A 26 -9.36 0.06 2.80
N PRO A 27 -8.80 0.81 1.85
CA PRO A 27 -9.03 0.58 0.43
C PRO A 27 -8.52 -0.79 -0.05
N PHE A 28 -7.44 -1.30 0.53
CA PHE A 28 -6.90 -2.63 0.24
C PHE A 28 -7.81 -3.73 0.84
N ILE A 29 -8.21 -3.59 2.10
CA ILE A 29 -9.10 -4.53 2.80
C ILE A 29 -10.43 -4.66 2.06
N SER A 30 -10.96 -3.57 1.53
CA SER A 30 -12.24 -3.54 0.79
C SER A 30 -12.12 -3.94 -0.69
N GLY A 31 -10.95 -4.39 -1.15
CA GLY A 31 -10.72 -4.78 -2.54
C GLY A 31 -10.67 -3.62 -3.55
N LEU A 32 -10.72 -2.37 -3.08
CA LEU A 32 -10.63 -1.18 -3.95
C LEU A 32 -9.18 -0.88 -4.39
N ARG A 33 -8.20 -1.51 -3.75
CA ARG A 33 -6.77 -1.44 -4.11
C ARG A 33 -6.16 -2.82 -4.09
N MET A 34 -5.25 -3.08 -5.01
CA MET A 34 -4.56 -4.37 -5.13
C MET A 34 -3.40 -4.53 -4.16
N SER A 35 -2.88 -3.43 -3.62
CA SER A 35 -1.73 -3.44 -2.72
C SER A 35 -1.70 -2.22 -1.80
N ASN A 36 -0.95 -2.31 -0.72
CA ASN A 36 -0.72 -1.18 0.18
C ASN A 36 0.65 -1.28 0.86
N LEU A 37 1.24 -0.12 1.16
CA LEU A 37 2.41 -0.02 2.01
C LEU A 37 1.97 0.13 3.47
N LEU A 38 2.53 -0.68 4.35
CA LEU A 38 2.25 -0.62 5.78
C LEU A 38 3.54 -0.70 6.59
N THR A 39 3.65 0.12 7.62
CA THR A 39 4.74 0.03 8.59
C THR A 39 4.18 -0.34 9.95
N VAL A 40 4.61 -1.47 10.49
CA VAL A 40 4.17 -1.97 11.80
C VAL A 40 5.35 -2.12 12.76
N LYS A 41 5.08 -2.15 14.06
CA LYS A 41 6.07 -2.53 15.07
C LYS A 41 6.47 -4.00 14.88
N LYS A 42 7.69 -4.34 15.26
CA LYS A 42 8.23 -5.70 15.11
C LYS A 42 7.43 -6.75 15.86
N ASP A 43 6.90 -6.42 17.03
CA ASP A 43 6.05 -7.30 17.84
C ASP A 43 4.69 -7.57 17.18
N GLN A 44 4.14 -6.62 16.44
CA GLN A 44 2.87 -6.76 15.70
C GLN A 44 3.03 -7.52 14.36
N TYR A 45 4.25 -7.67 13.86
CA TYR A 45 4.49 -8.30 12.56
C TYR A 45 3.99 -9.75 12.47
N ALA A 46 4.12 -10.53 13.55
CA ALA A 46 3.64 -11.90 13.58
C ALA A 46 2.10 -11.98 13.48
N ASP A 47 1.39 -11.04 14.10
CA ASP A 47 -0.06 -10.94 14.01
C ASP A 47 -0.51 -10.51 12.61
N LEU A 48 0.17 -9.55 12.00
CA LEU A 48 -0.07 -9.16 10.61
C LEU A 48 0.10 -10.36 9.65
N VAL A 49 1.16 -11.15 9.81
CA VAL A 49 1.37 -12.36 8.99
C VAL A 49 0.25 -13.38 9.20
N ARG A 50 -0.26 -13.52 10.44
CA ARG A 50 -1.38 -14.42 10.75
C ARG A 50 -2.68 -13.95 10.10
N ILE A 51 -2.96 -12.64 10.13
CA ILE A 51 -4.11 -12.04 9.44
C ILE A 51 -3.99 -12.28 7.93
N ALA A 52 -2.85 -11.94 7.34
CA ALA A 52 -2.62 -12.09 5.90
C ALA A 52 -2.85 -13.52 5.40
N LYS A 53 -2.31 -14.53 6.12
CA LYS A 53 -2.51 -15.95 5.77
C LYS A 53 -3.97 -16.38 5.79
N LYS A 54 -4.79 -15.81 6.68
CA LYS A 54 -6.22 -16.12 6.79
C LYS A 54 -7.06 -15.43 5.72
N SER A 55 -6.54 -14.33 5.16
CA SER A 55 -7.24 -13.43 4.24
C SER A 55 -6.76 -13.55 2.79
N ASP A 56 -5.93 -14.55 2.49
CA ASP A 56 -5.29 -14.74 1.17
C ASP A 56 -4.49 -13.51 0.70
N TRP A 57 -3.88 -12.80 1.65
CA TRP A 57 -2.98 -11.69 1.35
C TRP A 57 -1.53 -12.16 1.30
N ASN A 58 -0.78 -11.57 0.40
CA ASN A 58 0.65 -11.76 0.36
C ASN A 58 1.37 -10.59 1.05
N ILE A 59 2.52 -10.88 1.64
CA ILE A 59 3.36 -9.89 2.32
C ILE A 59 4.78 -9.98 1.80
N LYS A 60 5.33 -8.83 1.41
CA LYS A 60 6.77 -8.66 1.16
C LYS A 60 7.36 -7.65 2.12
N VAL A 61 8.37 -8.04 2.87
CA VAL A 61 9.16 -7.11 3.68
C VAL A 61 10.02 -6.25 2.76
N LEU A 62 9.87 -4.94 2.88
CA LEU A 62 10.63 -3.95 2.11
C LEU A 62 11.80 -3.37 2.92
N ALA A 63 11.58 -3.11 4.21
CA ALA A 63 12.62 -2.58 5.09
C ALA A 63 12.37 -2.94 6.55
N VAL A 64 13.46 -3.03 7.30
CA VAL A 64 13.44 -3.14 8.77
C VAL A 64 14.26 -1.96 9.31
N ASN A 65 13.59 -1.10 10.06
CA ASN A 65 14.22 0.10 10.63
C ASN A 65 14.40 -0.09 12.14
N LYS A 66 15.59 0.24 12.63
CA LYS A 66 15.91 0.15 14.04
C LYS A 66 16.32 1.54 14.53
N THR A 67 15.47 2.17 15.36
CA THR A 67 15.72 3.50 15.91
C THR A 67 16.33 3.48 17.30
N GLY A 68 16.47 2.30 17.92
CA GLY A 68 17.04 2.12 19.25
C GLY A 68 17.36 0.66 19.57
N ARG A 69 17.61 0.35 20.83
CA ARG A 69 18.04 -0.99 21.29
C ARG A 69 16.89 -1.93 21.64
N GLN A 70 15.67 -1.40 21.85
CA GLN A 70 14.51 -2.19 22.28
C GLN A 70 13.68 -2.66 21.10
N LEU A 71 12.96 -3.79 21.23
CA LEU A 71 12.17 -4.39 20.16
C LEU A 71 11.06 -3.48 19.63
N TRP A 72 10.42 -2.71 20.50
CA TRP A 72 9.38 -1.75 20.12
C TRP A 72 9.92 -0.56 19.29
N GLN A 73 11.25 -0.37 19.26
CA GLN A 73 11.94 0.62 18.43
C GLN A 73 12.31 0.04 17.05
N ILE A 74 11.92 -1.20 16.77
CA ILE A 74 12.10 -1.82 15.47
C ILE A 74 10.76 -1.79 14.75
N THR A 75 10.76 -1.21 13.55
CA THR A 75 9.60 -1.23 12.66
C THR A 75 9.90 -2.03 11.40
N VAL A 76 8.87 -2.66 10.87
CA VAL A 76 8.92 -3.44 9.62
C VAL A 76 7.99 -2.77 8.63
N THR A 77 8.55 -2.31 7.51
CA THR A 77 7.77 -1.81 6.38
C THR A 77 7.53 -2.95 5.41
N VAL A 78 6.29 -3.18 5.06
CA VAL A 78 5.85 -4.26 4.18
C VAL A 78 4.99 -3.73 3.05
N LEU A 79 5.04 -4.40 1.91
CA LEU A 79 4.01 -4.38 0.88
C LEU A 79 3.03 -5.52 1.19
N VAL A 80 1.76 -5.21 1.39
CA VAL A 80 0.66 -6.18 1.40
C VAL A 80 -0.03 -6.13 0.05
N TYR A 81 -0.38 -7.29 -0.53
CA TYR A 81 -0.93 -7.31 -1.89
C TYR A 81 -1.78 -8.55 -2.16
N HIS A 82 -2.75 -8.37 -3.07
CA HIS A 82 -3.49 -9.45 -3.72
C HIS A 82 -2.72 -9.90 -4.96
N GLU A 83 -2.19 -11.10 -4.95
CA GLU A 83 -1.25 -11.60 -5.97
C GLU A 83 -1.81 -11.51 -7.38
N LYS A 84 -3.02 -12.03 -7.59
CA LYS A 84 -3.66 -12.05 -8.91
C LYS A 84 -3.89 -10.64 -9.47
N ALA A 85 -4.45 -9.75 -8.65
CA ALA A 85 -4.75 -8.39 -9.09
C ALA A 85 -3.49 -7.57 -9.36
N LEU A 86 -2.46 -7.72 -8.51
CA LEU A 86 -1.18 -7.05 -8.73
C LEU A 86 -0.48 -7.59 -9.99
N MET A 87 -0.49 -8.91 -10.21
CA MET A 87 0.07 -9.52 -11.40
C MET A 87 -0.62 -9.01 -12.67
N GLU A 88 -1.96 -8.98 -12.68
CA GLU A 88 -2.73 -8.50 -13.82
C GLU A 88 -2.36 -7.05 -14.18
N TYR A 89 -2.26 -6.18 -13.19
CA TYR A 89 -1.84 -4.79 -13.39
C TYR A 89 -0.40 -4.67 -13.90
N LEU A 90 0.55 -5.38 -13.28
CA LEU A 90 1.97 -5.35 -13.68
C LEU A 90 2.21 -5.97 -15.06
N SER A 91 1.24 -6.73 -15.58
CA SER A 91 1.31 -7.35 -16.92
C SER A 91 0.72 -6.47 -18.02
N SER A 92 0.18 -5.30 -17.68
CA SER A 92 -0.30 -4.38 -18.73
C SER A 92 0.86 -3.84 -19.56
N PRO A 93 0.68 -3.65 -20.89
CA PRO A 93 1.76 -3.23 -21.78
C PRO A 93 2.46 -1.94 -21.33
N GLU A 94 1.69 -0.97 -20.89
CA GLU A 94 2.19 0.34 -20.45
C GLU A 94 3.07 0.21 -19.19
N VAL A 95 2.64 -0.61 -18.23
CA VAL A 95 3.40 -0.87 -16.99
C VAL A 95 4.67 -1.67 -17.31
N CYS A 96 4.59 -2.66 -18.19
CA CYS A 96 5.75 -3.43 -18.63
C CYS A 96 6.80 -2.52 -19.28
N GLU A 97 6.39 -1.62 -20.18
CA GLU A 97 7.29 -0.66 -20.83
C GLU A 97 7.94 0.27 -19.81
N LEU A 98 7.16 0.82 -18.89
CA LEU A 98 7.68 1.68 -17.83
C LEU A 98 8.70 0.95 -16.96
N LEU A 99 8.42 -0.27 -16.52
CA LEU A 99 9.35 -1.04 -15.69
C LEU A 99 10.66 -1.36 -16.41
N ILE A 100 10.59 -1.72 -17.71
CA ILE A 100 11.80 -1.95 -18.52
C ILE A 100 12.62 -0.67 -18.62
N ASN A 101 11.98 0.47 -18.90
CA ASN A 101 12.63 1.78 -18.98
C ASN A 101 13.27 2.19 -17.64
N MET A 102 12.72 1.73 -16.53
CA MET A 102 13.28 1.93 -15.18
C MET A 102 14.36 0.89 -14.82
N GLY A 103 14.75 0.00 -15.77
CA GLY A 103 15.82 -0.97 -15.60
C GLY A 103 15.43 -2.21 -14.81
N TYR A 104 14.16 -2.61 -14.85
CA TYR A 104 13.75 -3.94 -14.43
C TYR A 104 14.20 -4.98 -15.49
N ASP A 105 14.48 -6.19 -15.04
CA ASP A 105 14.90 -7.26 -15.93
C ASP A 105 13.81 -7.59 -16.95
N SER A 106 14.15 -7.50 -18.25
CA SER A 106 13.20 -7.67 -19.34
C SER A 106 12.61 -9.08 -19.40
N TYR A 107 13.37 -10.10 -18.95
CA TYR A 107 12.86 -11.47 -18.85
C TYR A 107 11.82 -11.59 -17.73
N ALA A 108 12.09 -11.01 -16.55
CA ALA A 108 11.14 -11.00 -15.45
C ALA A 108 9.83 -10.28 -15.80
N VAL A 109 9.93 -9.15 -16.51
CA VAL A 109 8.77 -8.40 -17.02
C VAL A 109 8.02 -9.23 -18.06
N GLY A 110 8.70 -9.74 -19.07
CA GLY A 110 8.09 -10.48 -20.18
C GLY A 110 7.51 -11.85 -19.78
N SER A 111 8.07 -12.50 -18.75
CA SER A 111 7.54 -13.75 -18.20
C SER A 111 6.52 -13.54 -17.08
N HIS A 112 6.24 -12.28 -16.71
CA HIS A 112 5.37 -11.90 -15.60
C HIS A 112 5.77 -12.57 -14.28
N ASP A 113 7.09 -12.62 -13.98
CA ASP A 113 7.60 -13.17 -12.73
C ASP A 113 7.39 -12.17 -11.59
N LEU A 114 6.20 -12.22 -10.98
CA LEU A 114 5.81 -11.32 -9.89
C LEU A 114 6.81 -11.36 -8.73
N LYS A 115 7.32 -12.54 -8.41
CA LYS A 115 8.29 -12.68 -7.31
C LYS A 115 9.56 -11.89 -7.61
N MET A 116 10.09 -12.02 -8.82
CA MET A 116 11.31 -11.33 -9.24
C MET A 116 11.10 -9.82 -9.32
N LEU A 117 9.95 -9.37 -9.81
CA LEU A 117 9.59 -7.95 -9.85
C LEU A 117 9.49 -7.34 -8.45
N ILE A 118 8.78 -8.00 -7.52
CA ILE A 118 8.64 -7.55 -6.13
C ILE A 118 9.99 -7.63 -5.39
N ASP A 119 10.81 -8.64 -5.63
CA ASP A 119 12.14 -8.76 -5.03
C ASP A 119 13.05 -7.60 -5.47
N THR A 120 13.02 -7.23 -6.74
CA THR A 120 13.74 -6.07 -7.28
C THR A 120 13.26 -4.77 -6.63
N PHE A 121 11.94 -4.56 -6.57
CA PHE A 121 11.37 -3.38 -5.90
C PHE A 121 11.77 -3.33 -4.42
N ALA A 122 11.66 -4.43 -3.68
CA ALA A 122 12.03 -4.50 -2.28
C ALA A 122 13.51 -4.17 -2.06
N HIS A 123 14.40 -4.63 -2.93
CA HIS A 123 15.83 -4.29 -2.88
C HIS A 123 16.04 -2.79 -3.07
N ARG A 124 15.44 -2.18 -4.11
CA ARG A 124 15.54 -0.73 -4.38
C ARG A 124 14.97 0.10 -3.23
N TYR A 125 13.79 -0.28 -2.70
CA TYR A 125 13.22 0.39 -1.55
C TYR A 125 14.12 0.30 -0.30
N SER A 126 14.70 -0.87 -0.04
CA SER A 126 15.63 -1.06 1.07
C SER A 126 16.88 -0.18 0.94
N SER A 127 17.47 -0.12 -0.25
CA SER A 127 18.63 0.74 -0.55
C SER A 127 18.31 2.23 -0.40
N TYR A 128 17.13 2.66 -0.86
CA TYR A 128 16.64 4.01 -0.60
C TYR A 128 16.54 4.31 0.90
N ARG A 129 15.97 3.40 1.68
CA ARG A 129 15.82 3.57 3.14
C ARG A 129 17.16 3.66 3.89
N LYS A 130 18.22 3.11 3.32
CA LYS A 130 19.60 3.22 3.83
C LYS A 130 20.32 4.49 3.33
N GLY A 131 19.72 5.25 2.42
CA GLY A 131 20.35 6.43 1.80
C GLY A 131 21.36 6.10 0.71
N GLU A 132 21.33 4.87 0.18
CA GLU A 132 22.27 4.38 -0.84
C GLU A 132 21.85 4.78 -2.26
N CYS A 133 20.58 5.06 -2.48
CA CYS A 133 20.04 5.46 -3.78
C CYS A 133 18.89 6.47 -3.63
N LYS A 134 18.41 7.00 -4.77
CA LYS A 134 17.23 7.87 -4.84
C LYS A 134 15.95 7.10 -4.52
N PHE A 135 14.88 7.85 -4.24
CA PHE A 135 13.53 7.31 -4.10
C PHE A 135 13.14 6.47 -5.33
N PRO A 136 12.58 5.26 -5.13
CA PRO A 136 12.11 4.43 -6.24
C PRO A 136 10.79 4.99 -6.78
N ASP A 137 10.84 5.74 -7.88
CA ASP A 137 9.67 6.40 -8.48
C ASP A 137 8.61 5.38 -8.94
N GLU A 138 9.02 4.14 -9.24
CA GLU A 138 8.13 3.01 -9.52
C GLU A 138 7.29 2.54 -8.33
N MET A 139 7.48 3.09 -7.15
CA MET A 139 6.67 2.73 -5.98
C MET A 139 5.17 2.89 -6.26
N GLY A 140 4.78 3.90 -7.04
CA GLY A 140 3.41 4.09 -7.47
C GLY A 140 2.85 2.90 -8.24
N VAL A 141 3.66 2.28 -9.10
CA VAL A 141 3.29 1.05 -9.84
C VAL A 141 2.98 -0.08 -8.87
N PHE A 142 3.89 -0.38 -7.94
CA PHE A 142 3.69 -1.46 -6.96
C PHE A 142 2.59 -1.17 -5.94
N LEU A 143 2.18 0.10 -5.81
CA LEU A 143 1.01 0.50 -5.02
C LEU A 143 -0.29 0.53 -5.83
N GLY A 144 -0.25 0.19 -7.12
CA GLY A 144 -1.42 0.15 -8.00
C GLY A 144 -2.01 1.52 -8.28
N TYR A 145 -1.17 2.56 -8.36
CA TYR A 145 -1.62 3.86 -8.82
C TYR A 145 -1.83 3.84 -10.33
N PRO A 146 -2.79 4.62 -10.87
CA PRO A 146 -2.96 4.74 -12.31
C PRO A 146 -1.64 5.11 -12.99
N ILE A 147 -1.33 4.44 -14.09
CA ILE A 147 -0.04 4.59 -14.77
C ILE A 147 0.21 6.03 -15.20
N GLU A 148 -0.81 6.74 -15.66
CA GLU A 148 -0.73 8.13 -16.07
C GLU A 148 -0.36 9.09 -14.92
N ASP A 149 -0.70 8.74 -13.67
CA ASP A 149 -0.29 9.52 -12.50
C ASP A 149 1.15 9.19 -12.07
N VAL A 150 1.59 7.94 -12.28
CA VAL A 150 2.98 7.54 -12.03
C VAL A 150 3.92 8.20 -13.04
N GLU A 151 3.60 8.15 -14.34
CA GLU A 151 4.34 8.83 -15.39
C GLU A 151 4.36 10.34 -15.16
N GLY A 152 3.18 10.94 -14.87
CA GLY A 152 3.08 12.35 -14.54
C GLY A 152 3.95 12.75 -13.34
N TYR A 153 4.07 11.90 -12.33
CA TYR A 153 4.98 12.11 -11.19
C TYR A 153 6.46 12.09 -11.63
N ILE A 154 6.84 11.13 -12.45
CA ILE A 154 8.22 10.98 -12.96
C ILE A 154 8.58 12.18 -13.83
N ASP A 155 7.77 12.50 -14.82
CA ASP A 155 8.01 13.57 -15.80
C ASP A 155 8.11 14.95 -15.16
N ASN A 156 7.34 15.19 -14.11
CA ASN A 156 7.33 16.46 -13.39
C ASN A 156 8.25 16.48 -12.15
N GLY A 157 9.00 15.41 -11.89
CA GLY A 157 9.82 15.29 -10.67
C GLY A 157 9.00 15.49 -9.39
N GLY A 158 7.77 14.98 -9.38
CA GLY A 158 6.84 15.11 -8.27
C GLY A 158 6.25 16.50 -8.06
N LYS A 159 6.39 17.42 -9.01
CA LYS A 159 5.84 18.80 -8.98
C LYS A 159 4.65 18.90 -9.92
N ASN A 160 3.99 20.07 -9.92
CA ASN A 160 2.93 20.42 -10.89
C ASN A 160 1.73 19.45 -10.91
N CYS A 161 1.46 18.73 -9.84
CA CYS A 161 0.25 17.90 -9.74
C CYS A 161 -1.01 18.77 -9.70
N LEU A 162 -2.12 18.27 -10.22
CA LEU A 162 -3.41 18.93 -10.19
C LEU A 162 -3.92 19.07 -8.75
N TYR A 163 -3.78 18.01 -7.95
CA TYR A 163 -4.00 18.01 -6.50
C TYR A 163 -3.34 16.79 -5.83
N THR A 164 -3.29 16.77 -4.51
CA THR A 164 -2.74 15.67 -3.71
C THR A 164 -3.80 15.14 -2.76
N SER A 165 -3.98 13.80 -2.73
CA SER A 165 -4.80 13.09 -1.75
C SER A 165 -4.08 11.78 -1.38
N TYR A 166 -4.59 10.61 -1.77
CA TYR A 166 -3.87 9.33 -1.59
C TYR A 166 -2.55 9.27 -2.37
N TRP A 167 -2.49 9.98 -3.49
CA TRP A 167 -1.26 10.25 -4.27
C TRP A 167 -1.37 11.60 -4.95
N LYS A 168 -0.33 11.99 -5.68
CA LYS A 168 -0.32 13.20 -6.51
C LYS A 168 -0.97 12.90 -7.85
N VAL A 169 -2.10 13.55 -8.13
CA VAL A 169 -2.90 13.37 -9.34
C VAL A 169 -2.41 14.28 -10.46
N TYR A 170 -2.17 13.71 -11.62
CA TYR A 170 -1.72 14.42 -12.83
C TYR A 170 -2.74 14.35 -13.97
N SER A 171 -3.64 13.36 -13.93
CA SER A 171 -4.61 13.11 -15.00
C SER A 171 -5.99 12.77 -14.41
N ASN A 172 -7.05 13.05 -15.19
CA ASN A 172 -8.42 12.66 -14.87
C ASN A 172 -8.87 12.98 -13.42
N PRO A 173 -8.79 14.26 -12.98
CA PRO A 173 -8.99 14.62 -11.58
C PRO A 173 -10.36 14.24 -11.04
N GLU A 174 -11.43 14.32 -11.85
CA GLU A 174 -12.79 13.98 -11.42
C GLU A 174 -12.95 12.48 -11.13
N GLU A 175 -12.35 11.62 -11.94
CA GLU A 175 -12.34 10.17 -11.74
C GLU A 175 -11.60 9.80 -10.44
N LYS A 176 -10.41 10.37 -10.25
CA LYS A 176 -9.61 10.16 -9.04
C LYS A 176 -10.34 10.67 -7.79
N PHE A 177 -11.05 11.80 -7.89
CA PHE A 177 -11.86 12.32 -6.80
C PHE A 177 -12.98 11.33 -6.39
N ARG A 178 -13.69 10.74 -7.37
CA ARG A 178 -14.70 9.70 -7.10
C ARG A 178 -14.06 8.46 -6.45
N LEU A 179 -12.91 8.03 -6.93
CA LEU A 179 -12.16 6.89 -6.38
C LEU A 179 -11.74 7.15 -4.92
N PHE A 180 -11.20 8.33 -4.62
CA PHE A 180 -10.81 8.69 -3.25
C PHE A 180 -12.00 8.80 -2.31
N ASN A 181 -13.16 9.27 -2.80
CA ASN A 181 -14.39 9.24 -2.01
C ASN A 181 -14.82 7.80 -1.65
N ASN A 182 -14.63 6.84 -2.56
CA ASN A 182 -14.89 5.43 -2.25
C ASN A 182 -13.89 4.89 -1.21
N TYR A 183 -12.62 5.30 -1.27
CA TYR A 183 -11.62 4.96 -0.26
C TYR A 183 -11.99 5.50 1.13
N GLU A 184 -12.45 6.75 1.19
CA GLU A 184 -12.91 7.34 2.46
C GLU A 184 -14.13 6.61 3.02
N LYS A 185 -15.11 6.25 2.17
CA LYS A 185 -16.27 5.45 2.59
C LYS A 185 -15.86 4.08 3.13
N ALA A 186 -14.95 3.38 2.45
CA ALA A 186 -14.43 2.11 2.91
C ALA A 186 -13.76 2.24 4.30
N LYS A 187 -12.94 3.28 4.47
CA LYS A 187 -12.30 3.59 5.74
C LYS A 187 -13.32 3.84 6.86
N GLU A 188 -14.33 4.67 6.61
CA GLU A 188 -15.39 4.94 7.58
C GLU A 188 -16.14 3.67 7.99
N ASN A 189 -16.46 2.80 7.03
CA ASN A 189 -17.16 1.55 7.32
C ASN A 189 -16.32 0.62 8.20
N ILE A 190 -15.04 0.44 7.89
CA ILE A 190 -14.14 -0.40 8.69
C ILE A 190 -13.99 0.14 10.11
N ILE A 191 -13.83 1.47 10.26
CA ILE A 191 -13.74 2.10 11.58
C ILE A 191 -15.03 1.86 12.38
N LYS A 192 -16.20 1.98 11.75
CA LYS A 192 -17.49 1.70 12.41
C LYS A 192 -17.60 0.24 12.88
N TYR A 193 -17.17 -0.73 12.06
CA TYR A 193 -17.16 -2.14 12.48
C TYR A 193 -16.27 -2.36 13.70
N LEU A 194 -15.07 -1.79 13.72
CA LEU A 194 -14.19 -1.88 14.90
C LEU A 194 -14.84 -1.23 16.13
N ALA A 195 -15.51 -0.09 15.98
CA ALA A 195 -16.24 0.57 17.07
C ALA A 195 -17.44 -0.26 17.59
N MET A 196 -18.03 -1.10 16.75
CA MET A 196 -19.05 -2.06 17.13
C MET A 196 -18.50 -3.31 17.86
N GLY A 197 -17.17 -3.42 18.01
CA GLY A 197 -16.50 -4.52 18.71
C GLY A 197 -16.02 -5.66 17.82
N TYR A 198 -16.12 -5.53 16.49
CA TYR A 198 -15.50 -6.50 15.56
C TYR A 198 -13.98 -6.39 15.63
N ASN A 199 -13.27 -7.49 15.54
CA ASN A 199 -11.83 -7.50 15.32
C ASN A 199 -11.49 -7.47 13.82
N MET A 200 -10.24 -7.13 13.46
CA MET A 200 -9.86 -6.99 12.05
C MET A 200 -10.08 -8.24 11.21
N PRO A 201 -9.76 -9.48 11.64
CA PRO A 201 -10.11 -10.70 10.92
C PRO A 201 -11.60 -10.84 10.59
N GLU A 202 -12.48 -10.47 11.52
CA GLU A 202 -13.94 -10.48 11.28
C GLU A 202 -14.35 -9.43 10.26
N VAL A 203 -13.77 -8.23 10.35
CA VAL A 203 -14.02 -7.15 9.38
C VAL A 203 -13.58 -7.57 7.99
N ILE A 204 -12.39 -8.15 7.83
CA ILE A 204 -11.88 -8.61 6.54
C ILE A 204 -12.81 -9.65 5.93
N ALA A 205 -13.34 -10.58 6.74
CA ALA A 205 -14.28 -11.60 6.26
C ALA A 205 -15.60 -11.02 5.69
N LEU A 206 -15.95 -9.78 6.00
CA LEU A 206 -17.11 -9.09 5.39
C LEU A 206 -16.85 -8.61 3.96
N TYR A 207 -15.58 -8.56 3.54
CA TYR A 207 -15.15 -8.09 2.21
C TYR A 207 -14.58 -9.22 1.33
N ALA A 208 -14.51 -10.46 1.83
CA ALA A 208 -13.99 -11.64 1.14
C ALA A 208 -14.96 -12.25 0.12
#